data_28a8fb0727aaf800030696bc520e9927
#
_entry.id   28a8fb0727aaf800030696bc520e9927
#
_cell.length_a   1.000
_cell.length_b   1.000
_cell.length_c   1.000
_cell.angle_alpha   90.00
_cell.angle_beta   90.00
_cell.angle_gamma   90.00
#
_symmetry.space_group_name_H-M   'P 1'
#
loop_
_entity.id
_entity.type
_entity.pdbx_description
1 polymer ?
#
loop_
_entity_poly.entity_id
_entity_poly.type
_entity_poly.pdbx_seq_one_letter_code
_entity_poly.pdbx_strand_id
1 'polypeptide(L)'
;MKYYAKVIALNPDIEEEVTISLGEIVLTCFISELSRPIQLNSVYLVTLELEIFDEISAELSTDSVPKQIESSFAYELNGYLFENKIIVYNTILQHDLLYELSFYENKHVKIYVDRINISFLN
;
A
#
# COMPACT_ATOMS: atom_id res chain seq x y z
N MET A 1 -2.50 -6.62 9.46
CA MET A 1 -3.94 -6.38 9.43
C MET A 1 -4.51 -6.91 8.12
N LYS A 2 -5.72 -7.45 8.15
CA LYS A 2 -6.35 -8.11 7.00
C LYS A 2 -7.40 -7.22 6.38
N TYR A 3 -7.52 -7.26 5.07
CA TYR A 3 -8.51 -6.49 4.32
C TYR A 3 -9.19 -7.35 3.28
N TYR A 4 -10.43 -7.02 2.97
CA TYR A 4 -11.10 -7.54 1.79
C TYR A 4 -10.78 -6.63 0.62
N ALA A 5 -10.20 -7.19 -0.43
CA ALA A 5 -9.77 -6.45 -1.61
C ALA A 5 -10.39 -7.03 -2.87
N LYS A 6 -10.92 -6.16 -3.70
CA LYS A 6 -11.45 -6.56 -5.00
C LYS A 6 -10.35 -6.41 -6.05
N VAL A 7 -10.10 -7.47 -6.81
CA VAL A 7 -9.14 -7.43 -7.92
C VAL A 7 -9.80 -6.71 -9.09
N ILE A 8 -9.28 -5.54 -9.46
CA ILE A 8 -9.86 -4.73 -10.53
C ILE A 8 -9.02 -4.69 -11.80
N ALA A 9 -7.75 -5.08 -11.72
CA ALA A 9 -6.90 -5.18 -12.91
C ALA A 9 -5.76 -6.16 -12.67
N LEU A 10 -5.37 -6.85 -13.73
CA LEU A 10 -4.21 -7.73 -13.77
C LEU A 10 -3.37 -7.32 -14.97
N ASN A 11 -2.04 -7.43 -14.84
CA ASN A 11 -1.14 -7.10 -15.95
C ASN A 11 -0.66 -8.39 -16.60
N PRO A 12 -0.99 -8.65 -17.88
CA PRO A 12 -0.57 -9.88 -18.54
C PRO A 12 0.93 -9.96 -18.76
N ASP A 13 1.63 -8.83 -18.73
CA ASP A 13 3.08 -8.76 -18.96
C ASP A 13 3.88 -8.82 -17.67
N ILE A 14 3.28 -8.55 -16.52
CA ILE A 14 3.92 -8.56 -15.21
C ILE A 14 3.08 -9.42 -14.28
N GLU A 15 3.56 -10.64 -14.05
CA GLU A 15 2.85 -11.66 -13.29
C GLU A 15 2.59 -11.24 -11.85
N GLU A 16 3.50 -10.48 -11.25
CA GLU A 16 3.41 -10.04 -9.87
C GLU A 16 2.54 -8.79 -9.68
N GLU A 17 2.05 -8.19 -10.74
CA GLU A 17 1.27 -6.96 -10.62
C GLU A 17 -0.23 -7.22 -10.50
N VAL A 18 -0.85 -6.64 -9.48
CA VAL A 18 -2.29 -6.66 -9.31
C VAL A 18 -2.76 -5.29 -8.84
N THR A 19 -3.87 -4.82 -9.39
CA THR A 19 -4.51 -3.59 -8.91
C THR A 19 -5.78 -3.99 -8.16
N ILE A 20 -5.89 -3.49 -6.93
CA ILE A 20 -6.99 -3.83 -6.03
C ILE A 20 -7.74 -2.58 -5.62
N SER A 21 -9.01 -2.77 -5.28
CA SER A 21 -9.84 -1.75 -4.65
C SER A 21 -10.13 -2.16 -3.21
N LEU A 22 -9.91 -1.22 -2.30
CA LEU A 22 -10.25 -1.38 -0.88
C LEU A 22 -11.49 -0.53 -0.52
N GLY A 23 -12.26 -0.17 -1.53
CA GLY A 23 -13.41 0.71 -1.41
C GLY A 23 -13.03 2.14 -1.77
N GLU A 24 -12.46 2.89 -0.83
CA GLU A 24 -12.14 4.30 -1.05
C GLU A 24 -10.83 4.52 -1.78
N ILE A 25 -9.92 3.56 -1.72
CA ILE A 25 -8.61 3.67 -2.39
C ILE A 25 -8.37 2.49 -3.32
N VAL A 26 -7.58 2.77 -4.35
CA VAL A 26 -7.14 1.80 -5.34
C VAL A 26 -5.62 1.75 -5.28
N LEU A 27 -5.06 0.54 -5.21
CA LEU A 27 -3.62 0.35 -5.11
C LEU A 27 -3.14 -0.68 -6.12
N THR A 28 -2.04 -0.37 -6.81
CA THR A 28 -1.30 -1.33 -7.62
C THR A 28 -0.22 -1.93 -6.75
N CYS A 29 -0.30 -3.23 -6.52
CA CYS A 29 0.50 -3.96 -5.55
C CYS A 29 1.38 -5.00 -6.21
N PHE A 30 2.45 -5.37 -5.49
CA PHE A 30 3.32 -6.48 -5.85
C PHE A 30 2.86 -7.74 -5.12
N ILE A 31 2.52 -8.80 -5.86
CA ILE A 31 2.06 -10.05 -5.27
C ILE A 31 3.26 -10.78 -4.68
N SER A 32 3.31 -10.88 -3.36
CA SER A 32 4.37 -11.58 -2.65
C SER A 32 3.99 -13.01 -2.30
N GLU A 33 2.70 -13.30 -2.17
CA GLU A 33 2.24 -14.66 -1.86
C GLU A 33 0.87 -14.90 -2.46
N LEU A 34 0.74 -16.02 -3.18
CA LEU A 34 -0.47 -16.40 -3.88
C LEU A 34 -0.54 -17.92 -3.94
N SER A 35 -1.49 -18.51 -3.24
CA SER A 35 -1.67 -19.97 -3.20
C SER A 35 -2.61 -20.50 -4.27
N ARG A 36 -3.44 -19.64 -4.86
CA ARG A 36 -4.41 -20.01 -5.90
C ARG A 36 -4.50 -18.90 -6.94
N PRO A 37 -4.89 -19.24 -8.17
CA PRO A 37 -5.14 -18.20 -9.16
C PRO A 37 -6.22 -17.23 -8.69
N ILE A 38 -6.01 -15.94 -8.96
CA ILE A 38 -6.97 -14.89 -8.65
C ILE A 38 -7.72 -14.50 -9.92
N GLN A 39 -8.95 -14.04 -9.73
CA GLN A 39 -9.83 -13.69 -10.83
C GLN A 39 -10.22 -12.22 -10.77
N LEU A 40 -10.30 -11.61 -11.94
CA LEU A 40 -10.78 -10.24 -12.08
C LEU A 40 -12.18 -10.11 -11.49
N ASN A 41 -12.41 -9.01 -10.79
CA ASN A 41 -13.69 -8.65 -10.17
C ASN A 41 -14.09 -9.52 -8.95
N SER A 42 -13.22 -10.39 -8.50
CA SER A 42 -13.46 -11.18 -7.28
C SER A 42 -12.85 -10.49 -6.07
N VAL A 43 -13.41 -10.79 -4.91
CA VAL A 43 -12.98 -10.23 -3.62
C VAL A 43 -12.22 -11.31 -2.84
N TYR A 44 -11.08 -10.92 -2.29
CA TYR A 44 -10.21 -11.82 -1.53
C TYR A 44 -9.81 -11.20 -0.20
N LEU A 45 -9.56 -12.05 0.78
CA LEU A 45 -8.96 -11.63 2.03
C LEU A 45 -7.44 -11.54 1.82
N VAL A 46 -6.84 -10.38 2.15
CA VAL A 46 -5.43 -10.11 1.89
C VAL A 46 -4.77 -9.46 3.08
N THR A 47 -3.44 -9.52 3.11
CA THR A 47 -2.61 -8.66 3.96
C THR A 47 -1.76 -7.77 3.06
N LEU A 48 -1.47 -6.57 3.57
CA LEU A 48 -0.66 -5.57 2.87
C LEU A 48 0.53 -5.19 3.72
N GLU A 49 1.70 -5.12 3.10
CA GLU A 49 2.93 -4.68 3.77
C GLU A 49 3.67 -3.68 2.89
N LEU A 50 4.24 -2.65 3.52
CA LEU A 50 5.08 -1.71 2.81
C LEU A 50 6.48 -2.29 2.61
N GLU A 51 7.09 -1.97 1.47
CA GLU A 51 8.48 -2.27 1.19
C GLU A 51 9.24 -0.97 0.98
N ILE A 52 10.30 -0.77 1.76
CA ILE A 52 11.12 0.44 1.72
C ILE A 52 12.57 -0.04 1.65
N PHE A 53 13.23 0.19 0.50
CA PHE A 53 14.54 -0.40 0.24
C PHE A 53 15.71 0.39 0.83
N ASP A 54 15.56 1.69 0.95
CA ASP A 54 16.62 2.57 1.43
C ASP A 54 16.20 3.36 2.66
N GLU A 55 16.19 4.66 2.54
CA GLU A 55 15.82 5.56 3.62
C GLU A 55 14.35 5.94 3.49
N ILE A 56 13.77 6.29 4.62
CA ILE A 56 12.43 6.84 4.67
C ILE A 56 12.52 8.34 4.94
N SER A 57 11.69 9.10 4.24
CA SER A 57 11.55 10.53 4.52
C SER A 57 10.08 10.90 4.46
N ALA A 58 9.73 11.99 5.13
CA ALA A 58 8.37 12.48 5.15
C ALA A 58 8.34 13.98 5.04
N GLU A 59 7.22 14.50 4.56
CA GLU A 59 6.93 15.93 4.64
C GLU A 59 5.46 16.10 4.98
N LEU A 60 5.10 17.25 5.51
CA LEU A 60 3.71 17.56 5.80
C LEU A 60 2.91 17.59 4.50
N SER A 61 1.69 17.09 4.54
CA SER A 61 0.85 16.99 3.37
C SER A 61 -0.59 17.35 3.71
N THR A 62 -1.29 17.94 2.75
CA THR A 62 -2.75 18.15 2.83
C THR A 62 -3.50 17.22 1.89
N ASP A 63 -2.77 16.43 1.12
CA ASP A 63 -3.34 15.45 0.19
C ASP A 63 -3.71 14.17 0.94
N SER A 64 -4.69 13.45 0.49
CA SER A 64 -5.13 12.21 1.13
C SER A 64 -5.18 11.02 0.18
N VAL A 65 -4.85 11.22 -1.09
CA VAL A 65 -4.94 10.18 -2.11
C VAL A 65 -3.57 9.52 -2.28
N PRO A 66 -3.48 8.18 -2.24
CA PRO A 66 -2.23 7.51 -2.62
C PRO A 66 -1.97 7.72 -4.11
N LYS A 67 -0.72 8.02 -4.45
CA LYS A 67 -0.33 8.31 -5.83
C LYS A 67 0.74 7.34 -6.30
N GLN A 68 0.41 6.55 -7.30
CA GLN A 68 1.38 5.68 -7.95
C GLN A 68 2.41 6.53 -8.70
N ILE A 69 3.69 6.16 -8.57
CA ILE A 69 4.76 6.85 -9.26
C ILE A 69 4.92 6.24 -10.64
N GLU A 70 4.47 6.97 -11.66
CA GLU A 70 4.49 6.50 -13.04
C GLU A 70 3.77 5.15 -13.17
N SER A 71 4.36 4.20 -13.88
CA SER A 71 3.81 2.85 -14.02
C SER A 71 4.58 1.82 -13.19
N SER A 72 5.24 2.28 -12.12
CA SER A 72 6.01 1.42 -11.21
C SER A 72 5.16 0.92 -10.06
N PHE A 73 5.77 0.12 -9.16
CA PHE A 73 5.14 -0.28 -7.91
C PHE A 73 5.26 0.77 -6.80
N ALA A 74 6.04 1.82 -7.04
CA ALA A 74 6.31 2.84 -6.05
C ALA A 74 5.11 3.76 -5.84
N TYR A 75 4.96 4.22 -4.60
CA TYR A 75 3.84 5.07 -4.21
C TYR A 75 4.29 6.25 -3.37
N GLU A 76 3.60 7.34 -3.56
CA GLU A 76 3.52 8.44 -2.63
C GLU A 76 2.28 8.23 -1.78
N LEU A 77 2.46 7.93 -0.51
CA LEU A 77 1.35 7.68 0.41
C LEU A 77 1.10 8.92 1.25
N ASN A 78 -0.13 9.38 1.26
CA ASN A 78 -0.58 10.53 2.03
C ASN A 78 -1.52 10.06 3.10
N GLY A 79 -1.16 10.28 4.37
CA GLY A 79 -1.97 9.79 5.46
C GLY A 79 -1.48 10.26 6.82
N TYR A 80 -2.20 9.82 7.85
CA TYR A 80 -1.90 10.16 9.23
C TYR A 80 -0.85 9.20 9.78
N LEU A 81 0.23 9.75 10.34
CA LEU A 81 1.33 8.96 10.89
C LEU A 81 1.13 8.75 12.38
N PHE A 82 1.15 7.48 12.79
CA PHE A 82 1.05 7.08 14.19
C PHE A 82 1.94 5.85 14.43
N GLU A 83 2.96 6.01 15.24
CA GLU A 83 3.94 4.95 15.51
C GLU A 83 4.57 4.44 14.21
N ASN A 84 4.49 3.15 13.93
CA ASN A 84 5.00 2.56 12.69
C ASN A 84 3.91 2.40 11.63
N LYS A 85 2.84 3.21 11.71
CA LYS A 85 1.67 3.09 10.85
C LYS A 85 1.41 4.39 10.10
N ILE A 86 0.97 4.26 8.86
CA ILE A 86 0.37 5.37 8.12
C ILE A 86 -1.07 4.97 7.79
N ILE A 87 -2.00 5.83 8.17
CA ILE A 87 -3.43 5.58 7.98
C ILE A 87 -3.89 6.36 6.75
N VAL A 88 -4.19 5.63 5.68
CA VAL A 88 -4.63 6.20 4.40
C VAL A 88 -6.11 5.84 4.26
N TYR A 89 -7.00 6.80 4.48
CA TYR A 89 -8.44 6.56 4.63
C TYR A 89 -8.67 5.50 5.71
N ASN A 90 -9.29 4.38 5.37
CA ASN A 90 -9.57 3.31 6.32
C ASN A 90 -8.51 2.21 6.29
N THR A 91 -7.43 2.42 5.57
CA THR A 91 -6.38 1.41 5.40
C THR A 91 -5.18 1.77 6.25
N ILE A 92 -4.74 0.83 7.08
CA ILE A 92 -3.57 0.98 7.92
C ILE A 92 -2.43 0.21 7.28
N LEU A 93 -1.38 0.92 6.92
CA LEU A 93 -0.17 0.33 6.36
C LEU A 93 0.96 0.55 7.35
N GLN A 94 1.85 -0.43 7.51
CA GLN A 94 2.87 -0.34 8.55
C GLN A 94 4.23 -0.81 8.06
N HIS A 95 5.26 -0.26 8.68
CA HIS A 95 6.66 -0.63 8.48
C HIS A 95 7.47 -0.07 9.63
N ASP A 96 8.42 -0.85 10.13
CA ASP A 96 9.20 -0.42 11.29
C ASP A 96 10.04 0.83 11.04
N LEU A 97 10.46 1.08 9.79
CA LEU A 97 11.18 2.31 9.47
C LEU A 97 10.36 3.58 9.74
N LEU A 98 9.05 3.48 9.82
CA LEU A 98 8.21 4.64 10.13
C LEU A 98 8.45 5.18 11.54
N TYR A 99 8.99 4.37 12.44
CA TYR A 99 9.41 4.86 13.77
C TYR A 99 10.48 5.95 13.67
N GLU A 100 11.27 5.96 12.60
CA GLU A 100 12.30 6.98 12.40
C GLU A 100 11.71 8.35 12.08
N LEU A 101 10.42 8.41 11.80
CA LEU A 101 9.72 9.64 11.47
C LEU A 101 8.99 10.24 12.67
N SER A 102 9.45 9.97 13.88
CA SER A 102 8.78 10.39 15.12
C SER A 102 8.54 11.90 15.20
N PHE A 103 9.34 12.70 14.51
CA PHE A 103 9.14 14.16 14.40
C PHE A 103 7.76 14.48 13.80
N TYR A 104 7.24 13.60 12.95
CA TYR A 104 5.98 13.78 12.24
C TYR A 104 4.84 13.01 12.88
N GLU A 105 5.03 12.42 14.04
CA GLU A 105 3.99 11.62 14.68
C GLU A 105 2.75 12.47 14.95
N ASN A 106 1.57 11.88 14.75
CA ASN A 106 0.28 12.52 14.88
C ASN A 106 0.05 13.65 13.86
N LYS A 107 0.75 13.60 12.74
CA LYS A 107 0.59 14.58 11.67
C LYS A 107 0.21 13.89 10.37
N HIS A 108 -0.45 14.63 9.50
CA HIS A 108 -0.76 14.17 8.16
C HIS A 108 0.44 14.42 7.26
N VAL A 109 0.99 13.34 6.70
CA VAL A 109 2.26 13.38 5.99
C VAL A 109 2.18 12.68 4.65
N LYS A 110 3.18 12.97 3.84
CA LYS A 110 3.48 12.28 2.60
C LYS A 110 4.76 11.49 2.79
N ILE A 111 4.72 10.19 2.48
CA ILE A 111 5.91 9.34 2.47
C ILE A 111 6.04 8.66 1.11
N TYR A 112 7.27 8.30 0.75
CA TYR A 112 7.56 7.53 -0.45
C TYR A 112 7.87 6.10 -0.05
N VAL A 113 7.24 5.13 -0.71
CA VAL A 113 7.52 3.70 -0.50
C VAL A 113 7.84 3.06 -1.85
N ASP A 114 8.69 2.03 -1.82
CA ASP A 114 9.14 1.38 -3.05
C ASP A 114 8.09 0.47 -3.65
N ARG A 115 7.31 -0.17 -2.81
CA ARG A 115 6.15 -0.95 -3.27
C ARG A 115 5.26 -1.35 -2.09
N ILE A 116 4.06 -1.77 -2.42
CA ILE A 116 3.11 -2.33 -1.46
C ILE A 116 2.97 -3.80 -1.80
N ASN A 117 3.42 -4.67 -0.90
CA ASN A 117 3.32 -6.11 -1.07
C ASN A 117 1.93 -6.59 -0.65
N ILE A 118 1.36 -7.47 -1.44
CA ILE A 118 0.07 -8.08 -1.13
C ILE A 118 0.22 -9.59 -1.04
N SER A 119 -0.37 -10.16 0.00
CA SER A 119 -0.45 -11.61 0.17
C SER A 119 -1.92 -12.02 0.19
N PHE A 120 -2.28 -12.94 -0.67
CA PHE A 120 -3.64 -13.46 -0.76
C PHE A 120 -3.76 -14.67 0.17
N LEU A 121 -4.72 -14.61 1.10
CA LEU A 121 -4.85 -15.58 2.17
C LEU A 121 -5.69 -16.80 1.79
N ASN A 122 -6.16 -16.87 0.61
CA ASN A 122 -6.85 -18.02 0.03
C ASN A 122 -7.02 -17.87 -1.46
#